data_b6355d8fca76142c0c1bdabed03b703a
#
_entry.id   b6355d8fca76142c0c1bdabed03b703a
#
_cell.length_a   1.000
_cell.length_b   1.000
_cell.length_c   1.000
_cell.angle_alpha   90.00
_cell.angle_beta   90.00
_cell.angle_gamma   90.00
#
_symmetry.space_group_name_H-M   'P 1'
#
loop_
_entity.id
_entity.type
_entity.pdbx_description
1 polymer ?
#
loop_
_entity_poly.entity_id
_entity_poly.type
_entity_poly.pdbx_seq_one_letter_code
_entity_poly.pdbx_strand_id
1 'polypeptide(L)'
;MTKTVLNALGETLYYSGTSKAWISATGAGTALSGTAANDSMYGDSAVNVTMSGGAGDDVYYLYSSINRAAEAAGQGIDTVDTWMSYTLPDNIENLRVTGDNRFAFGNDLDNIISGSSSRQTFDGGAGNDVLTGGGGADTFIVAKGNGSDLITDFSADDKIRLDGYSFTSFEQVGNSLTQEGANLRLDLGDGDSLVFAGTTADDLSADQFALSLDRSVLTKTFGDEFNALSLNNGTSGTWDANFHWAPDQGSSLPTNGESQWYVNPLYAPTAGYSPFSVSNGALTITAKNTPDAISDAVNGYDYVSGMLNTYSTFSQTYGYFEMRADMPTDQATWPAFWLLPEDGSWPPEIDVVEMRGQDPNTVHVSAHSNETGKQTTQTSAISVPSTEGFHTYGMLWTEEEIVWYFDDVAIASAETPSDMHDPMYLLVNLAVGGAAGKPGDLSGGAKMVIDYIHAYEINDDAAPTSSISSASDDGLV
;
A
#
# COMPACT_ATOMS: atom_id res chain seq x y z
N MET A 1 -26.53 -16.82 -20.90
CA MET A 1 -27.11 -17.73 -19.89
C MET A 1 -26.79 -17.12 -18.54
N THR A 2 -27.78 -16.85 -17.74
CA THR A 2 -27.55 -16.41 -16.36
C THR A 2 -26.90 -17.54 -15.59
N LYS A 3 -25.74 -17.32 -15.00
CA LYS A 3 -25.05 -18.26 -14.14
C LYS A 3 -25.43 -17.92 -12.69
N THR A 4 -25.90 -18.88 -11.95
CA THR A 4 -26.23 -18.73 -10.53
C THR A 4 -25.04 -19.20 -9.71
N VAL A 5 -24.65 -18.44 -8.72
CA VAL A 5 -23.58 -18.72 -7.76
C VAL A 5 -24.16 -18.61 -6.37
N LEU A 6 -23.72 -19.43 -5.43
CA LEU A 6 -24.07 -19.31 -4.02
C LEU A 6 -22.91 -18.61 -3.29
N ASN A 7 -23.23 -17.63 -2.44
CA ASN A 7 -22.25 -17.04 -1.52
C ASN A 7 -21.99 -17.94 -0.29
N ALA A 8 -21.15 -17.50 0.63
CA ALA A 8 -20.78 -18.24 1.83
C ALA A 8 -21.97 -18.58 2.75
N LEU A 9 -23.04 -17.79 2.71
CA LEU A 9 -24.26 -18.00 3.48
C LEU A 9 -25.29 -18.90 2.77
N GLY A 10 -24.98 -19.35 1.51
CA GLY A 10 -25.89 -20.15 0.70
C GLY A 10 -26.96 -19.33 -0.02
N GLU A 11 -26.84 -18.01 -0.06
CA GLU A 11 -27.70 -17.12 -0.81
C GLU A 11 -27.34 -17.14 -2.29
N THR A 12 -28.32 -16.91 -3.13
CA THR A 12 -28.13 -16.99 -4.57
C THR A 12 -27.72 -15.64 -5.15
N LEU A 13 -26.52 -15.58 -5.76
CA LEU A 13 -26.05 -14.47 -6.57
C LEU A 13 -26.20 -14.80 -8.07
N TYR A 14 -26.34 -13.79 -8.88
CA TYR A 14 -26.55 -13.93 -10.31
C TYR A 14 -25.44 -13.29 -11.10
N TYR A 15 -24.95 -14.00 -12.12
CA TYR A 15 -24.01 -13.47 -13.09
C TYR A 15 -24.64 -13.58 -14.50
N SER A 16 -24.78 -12.46 -15.19
CA SER A 16 -25.27 -12.44 -16.56
C SER A 16 -24.15 -12.07 -17.51
N GLY A 17 -23.80 -12.96 -18.41
CA GLY A 17 -22.79 -12.75 -19.44
C GLY A 17 -23.38 -12.69 -20.86
N THR A 18 -24.68 -12.47 -21.01
CA THR A 18 -25.34 -12.41 -22.34
C THR A 18 -26.06 -11.10 -22.54
N SER A 19 -25.49 -10.25 -23.35
CA SER A 19 -26.09 -9.01 -23.83
C SER A 19 -26.90 -9.21 -25.11
N LYS A 20 -27.86 -8.32 -25.34
CA LYS A 20 -28.68 -8.31 -26.54
C LYS A 20 -28.34 -7.17 -27.50
N ALA A 21 -27.70 -6.11 -27.02
CA ALA A 21 -27.31 -4.97 -27.85
C ALA A 21 -25.82 -4.64 -27.64
N TRP A 22 -25.17 -4.18 -28.69
CA TRP A 22 -23.80 -3.67 -28.66
C TRP A 22 -23.85 -2.16 -28.82
N ILE A 23 -23.35 -1.44 -27.82
CA ILE A 23 -23.37 0.01 -27.80
C ILE A 23 -21.94 0.51 -27.64
N SER A 24 -21.48 1.36 -28.55
CA SER A 24 -20.12 1.91 -28.50
C SER A 24 -20.12 3.43 -28.64
N ALA A 25 -19.24 4.10 -27.89
CA ALA A 25 -19.07 5.55 -27.98
C ALA A 25 -18.28 5.91 -29.25
N THR A 26 -18.70 7.01 -29.91
CA THR A 26 -18.08 7.51 -31.15
C THR A 26 -17.58 8.95 -31.07
N GLY A 27 -17.42 9.51 -29.86
CA GLY A 27 -16.96 10.90 -29.70
C GLY A 27 -16.54 11.29 -28.27
N ALA A 28 -15.75 12.34 -28.13
CA ALA A 28 -15.21 12.81 -26.87
C ALA A 28 -16.29 13.37 -25.92
N GLY A 29 -16.21 13.02 -24.62
CA GLY A 29 -17.02 13.60 -23.55
C GLY A 29 -18.48 13.14 -23.57
N THR A 30 -18.80 12.01 -24.19
CA THR A 30 -20.18 11.50 -24.32
C THR A 30 -20.54 10.59 -23.14
N ALA A 31 -21.73 10.85 -22.55
CA ALA A 31 -22.42 9.81 -21.80
C ALA A 31 -23.00 8.80 -22.81
N LEU A 32 -22.72 7.52 -22.57
CA LEU A 32 -23.27 6.42 -23.35
C LEU A 32 -24.39 5.79 -22.53
N SER A 33 -25.62 5.84 -23.04
CA SER A 33 -26.76 5.24 -22.35
C SER A 33 -27.20 3.99 -23.09
N GLY A 34 -27.44 2.94 -22.32
CA GLY A 34 -28.03 1.69 -22.77
C GLY A 34 -29.55 1.78 -22.93
N THR A 35 -30.19 0.64 -22.90
CA THR A 35 -31.62 0.44 -23.10
C THR A 35 -32.27 -0.12 -21.82
N ALA A 36 -33.46 -0.70 -21.92
CA ALA A 36 -34.08 -1.46 -20.84
C ALA A 36 -33.89 -2.98 -21.02
N ALA A 37 -32.87 -3.40 -21.73
CA ALA A 37 -32.52 -4.80 -21.98
C ALA A 37 -31.03 -4.98 -21.79
N ASN A 38 -30.59 -6.20 -21.52
CA ASN A 38 -29.18 -6.54 -21.33
C ASN A 38 -28.33 -6.03 -22.50
N ASP A 39 -27.45 -5.09 -22.22
CA ASP A 39 -26.59 -4.42 -23.21
C ASP A 39 -25.11 -4.82 -23.02
N SER A 40 -24.30 -4.68 -24.07
CA SER A 40 -22.85 -4.69 -24.00
C SER A 40 -22.30 -3.33 -24.40
N MET A 41 -21.62 -2.68 -23.48
CA MET A 41 -21.17 -1.30 -23.66
C MET A 41 -19.65 -1.23 -23.75
N TYR A 42 -19.14 -0.49 -24.73
CA TYR A 42 -17.72 -0.32 -25.00
C TYR A 42 -17.35 1.16 -24.96
N GLY A 43 -16.44 1.52 -24.06
CA GLY A 43 -15.83 2.85 -24.04
C GLY A 43 -14.76 2.98 -25.13
N ASP A 44 -14.71 4.13 -25.80
CA ASP A 44 -13.62 4.46 -26.71
C ASP A 44 -12.32 4.69 -25.92
N SER A 45 -11.20 4.13 -26.38
CA SER A 45 -9.90 4.30 -25.72
C SER A 45 -9.30 5.71 -25.84
N ALA A 46 -9.82 6.53 -26.75
CA ALA A 46 -9.32 7.87 -27.04
C ALA A 46 -10.10 8.99 -26.33
N VAL A 47 -11.23 8.68 -25.69
CA VAL A 47 -12.14 9.69 -25.12
C VAL A 47 -12.72 9.24 -23.79
N ASN A 48 -12.93 10.19 -22.89
CA ASN A 48 -13.59 9.93 -21.60
C ASN A 48 -15.09 9.65 -21.84
N VAL A 49 -15.54 8.47 -21.45
CA VAL A 49 -16.93 8.04 -21.59
C VAL A 49 -17.44 7.54 -20.24
N THR A 50 -18.59 8.07 -19.81
CA THR A 50 -19.38 7.47 -18.73
C THR A 50 -20.48 6.63 -19.36
N MET A 51 -20.55 5.36 -19.02
CA MET A 51 -21.52 4.39 -19.53
C MET A 51 -22.57 4.08 -18.47
N SER A 52 -23.83 4.08 -18.85
CA SER A 52 -24.96 3.73 -17.99
C SER A 52 -25.89 2.81 -18.80
N GLY A 53 -25.97 1.54 -18.42
CA GLY A 53 -26.73 0.52 -19.14
C GLY A 53 -28.23 0.72 -19.01
N GLY A 54 -28.66 1.10 -17.84
CA GLY A 54 -30.07 1.29 -17.53
C GLY A 54 -30.69 0.03 -16.97
N ALA A 55 -31.90 -0.31 -17.35
CA ALA A 55 -32.53 -1.53 -16.83
C ALA A 55 -32.04 -2.75 -17.63
N GLY A 56 -31.83 -3.86 -16.96
CA GLY A 56 -31.33 -5.11 -17.55
C GLY A 56 -29.99 -5.50 -16.95
N ASP A 57 -29.50 -6.68 -17.27
CA ASP A 57 -28.19 -7.13 -16.81
C ASP A 57 -27.16 -6.73 -17.87
N ASP A 58 -26.39 -5.68 -17.59
CA ASP A 58 -25.51 -5.04 -18.57
C ASP A 58 -24.04 -5.44 -18.38
N VAL A 59 -23.22 -5.30 -19.43
CA VAL A 59 -21.78 -5.57 -19.39
C VAL A 59 -20.99 -4.38 -19.89
N TYR A 60 -20.13 -3.83 -19.05
CA TYR A 60 -19.24 -2.71 -19.32
C TYR A 60 -17.82 -3.21 -19.62
N TYR A 61 -17.37 -3.03 -20.85
CA TYR A 61 -16.00 -3.33 -21.25
C TYR A 61 -15.13 -2.09 -21.11
N LEU A 62 -14.35 -2.03 -20.01
CA LEU A 62 -13.51 -0.91 -19.64
C LEU A 62 -12.05 -1.20 -19.94
N TYR A 63 -11.57 -0.84 -21.12
CA TYR A 63 -10.20 -1.07 -21.55
C TYR A 63 -9.34 0.21 -21.58
N SER A 64 -9.82 1.28 -20.97
CA SER A 64 -9.13 2.56 -20.81
C SER A 64 -9.46 3.18 -19.46
N SER A 65 -8.45 3.65 -18.73
CA SER A 65 -8.58 4.26 -17.39
C SER A 65 -9.41 5.55 -17.36
N ILE A 66 -9.70 6.13 -18.53
CA ILE A 66 -10.55 7.33 -18.64
C ILE A 66 -12.05 7.01 -18.75
N ASN A 67 -12.42 5.73 -18.93
CA ASN A 67 -13.82 5.31 -19.05
C ASN A 67 -14.35 4.85 -17.68
N ARG A 68 -15.66 5.07 -17.46
CA ARG A 68 -16.34 4.74 -16.21
C ARG A 68 -17.68 4.09 -16.49
N ALA A 69 -18.06 3.11 -15.66
CA ALA A 69 -19.43 2.63 -15.54
C ALA A 69 -20.13 3.38 -14.41
N ALA A 70 -21.44 3.59 -14.54
CA ALA A 70 -22.29 4.23 -13.53
C ALA A 70 -23.72 3.71 -13.65
N GLU A 71 -24.26 3.16 -12.55
CA GLU A 71 -25.62 2.63 -12.50
C GLU A 71 -26.46 3.28 -11.41
N ALA A 72 -27.77 3.29 -11.63
CA ALA A 72 -28.72 3.63 -10.59
C ALA A 72 -29.21 2.37 -9.87
N ALA A 73 -29.63 2.52 -8.61
CA ALA A 73 -30.05 1.41 -7.79
C ALA A 73 -31.19 0.59 -8.42
N GLY A 74 -31.03 -0.74 -8.44
CA GLY A 74 -32.04 -1.70 -8.87
C GLY A 74 -32.31 -1.73 -10.36
N GLN A 75 -31.33 -1.40 -11.18
CA GLN A 75 -31.46 -1.43 -12.64
C GLN A 75 -31.07 -2.77 -13.27
N GLY A 76 -30.49 -3.70 -12.52
CA GLY A 76 -30.13 -5.03 -13.03
C GLY A 76 -29.11 -5.73 -12.16
N ILE A 77 -28.40 -6.66 -12.77
CA ILE A 77 -27.19 -7.30 -12.24
C ILE A 77 -26.09 -7.07 -13.27
N ASP A 78 -25.25 -6.10 -12.96
CA ASP A 78 -24.36 -5.51 -13.93
C ASP A 78 -22.93 -5.99 -13.75
N THR A 79 -22.16 -6.03 -14.83
CA THR A 79 -20.80 -6.57 -14.83
C THR A 79 -19.82 -5.60 -15.45
N VAL A 80 -18.73 -5.32 -14.77
CA VAL A 80 -17.53 -4.70 -15.37
C VAL A 80 -16.56 -5.80 -15.80
N ASP A 81 -16.06 -5.72 -17.03
CA ASP A 81 -15.00 -6.56 -17.59
C ASP A 81 -13.83 -5.66 -18.01
N THR A 82 -12.65 -5.89 -17.41
CA THR A 82 -11.47 -5.06 -17.65
C THR A 82 -10.16 -5.86 -17.54
N TRP A 83 -9.09 -5.34 -18.13
CA TRP A 83 -7.72 -5.83 -17.91
C TRP A 83 -6.93 -4.91 -16.97
N MET A 84 -7.53 -3.83 -16.50
CA MET A 84 -6.92 -2.85 -15.60
C MET A 84 -7.35 -3.11 -14.15
N SER A 85 -6.63 -2.54 -13.20
CA SER A 85 -7.12 -2.41 -11.82
C SER A 85 -8.42 -1.62 -11.80
N TYR A 86 -9.39 -2.11 -11.03
CA TYR A 86 -10.70 -1.49 -10.98
C TYR A 86 -11.38 -1.66 -9.62
N THR A 87 -12.05 -0.59 -9.16
CA THR A 87 -12.95 -0.60 -8.02
C THR A 87 -14.37 -0.41 -8.55
N LEU A 88 -15.29 -1.28 -8.14
CA LEU A 88 -16.70 -1.18 -8.53
C LEU A 88 -17.31 0.10 -7.96
N PRO A 89 -17.99 0.90 -8.80
CA PRO A 89 -18.87 1.95 -8.30
C PRO A 89 -20.14 1.36 -7.69
N ASP A 90 -20.91 2.18 -6.96
CA ASP A 90 -22.19 1.79 -6.40
C ASP A 90 -23.12 1.19 -7.46
N ASN A 91 -23.94 0.22 -7.03
CA ASN A 91 -24.98 -0.43 -7.83
C ASN A 91 -24.47 -1.30 -8.99
N ILE A 92 -23.23 -1.75 -8.97
CA ILE A 92 -22.72 -2.76 -9.90
C ILE A 92 -22.29 -3.98 -9.08
N GLU A 93 -22.77 -5.17 -9.44
CA GLU A 93 -22.65 -6.38 -8.64
C GLU A 93 -21.44 -7.24 -9.03
N ASN A 94 -20.97 -7.19 -10.28
CA ASN A 94 -19.97 -8.13 -10.76
C ASN A 94 -18.74 -7.44 -11.33
N LEU A 95 -17.55 -8.01 -11.06
CA LEU A 95 -16.28 -7.56 -11.61
C LEU A 95 -15.50 -8.72 -12.17
N ARG A 96 -14.92 -8.51 -13.35
CA ARG A 96 -13.93 -9.41 -13.93
C ARG A 96 -12.67 -8.63 -14.30
N VAL A 97 -11.55 -8.98 -13.66
CA VAL A 97 -10.23 -8.39 -13.94
C VAL A 97 -9.32 -9.45 -14.57
N THR A 98 -8.72 -9.15 -15.72
CA THR A 98 -7.94 -10.14 -16.48
C THR A 98 -6.47 -9.78 -16.66
N GLY A 99 -6.06 -8.58 -16.24
CA GLY A 99 -4.66 -8.13 -16.31
C GLY A 99 -3.79 -8.74 -15.22
N ASP A 100 -2.51 -8.87 -15.48
CA ASP A 100 -1.52 -9.29 -14.52
C ASP A 100 -1.20 -8.18 -13.51
N ASN A 101 -0.99 -8.55 -12.23
CA ASN A 101 -0.69 -7.64 -11.13
C ASN A 101 -1.71 -6.49 -11.00
N ARG A 102 -3.00 -6.84 -10.97
CA ARG A 102 -4.13 -5.89 -10.93
C ARG A 102 -4.98 -6.09 -9.69
N PHE A 103 -5.70 -5.01 -9.33
CA PHE A 103 -6.68 -5.01 -8.25
C PHE A 103 -8.07 -5.22 -8.80
N ALA A 104 -8.86 -5.99 -8.06
CA ALA A 104 -10.26 -6.22 -8.29
C ALA A 104 -10.98 -5.94 -6.98
N PHE A 105 -11.49 -4.71 -6.81
CA PHE A 105 -12.16 -4.27 -5.60
C PHE A 105 -13.67 -4.13 -5.84
N GLY A 106 -14.45 -4.71 -4.92
CA GLY A 106 -15.90 -4.62 -4.89
C GLY A 106 -16.40 -3.28 -4.32
N ASN A 107 -17.64 -3.29 -3.88
CA ASN A 107 -18.33 -2.17 -3.23
C ASN A 107 -19.07 -2.67 -1.97
N ASP A 108 -20.15 -1.99 -1.55
CA ASP A 108 -20.94 -2.40 -0.35
C ASP A 108 -22.03 -3.44 -0.65
N LEU A 109 -22.07 -4.02 -1.86
CA LEU A 109 -23.04 -5.05 -2.25
C LEU A 109 -22.42 -6.44 -2.18
N ASP A 110 -23.25 -7.49 -2.16
CA ASP A 110 -22.80 -8.86 -2.35
C ASP A 110 -22.28 -9.03 -3.80
N ASN A 111 -20.96 -9.00 -3.99
CA ASN A 111 -20.33 -9.01 -5.31
C ASN A 111 -19.91 -10.41 -5.77
N ILE A 112 -19.82 -10.63 -7.08
CA ILE A 112 -19.08 -11.74 -7.68
C ILE A 112 -17.85 -11.15 -8.38
N ILE A 113 -16.67 -11.44 -7.85
CA ILE A 113 -15.41 -10.94 -8.39
C ILE A 113 -14.59 -12.10 -8.93
N SER A 114 -14.04 -11.96 -10.13
CA SER A 114 -13.23 -12.99 -10.76
C SER A 114 -11.98 -12.43 -11.42
N GLY A 115 -10.89 -13.15 -11.22
CA GLY A 115 -9.60 -12.91 -11.85
C GLY A 115 -9.37 -13.75 -13.12
N SER A 116 -8.10 -14.02 -13.38
CA SER A 116 -7.64 -14.76 -14.58
C SER A 116 -6.64 -15.87 -14.20
N SER A 117 -5.67 -16.15 -15.04
CA SER A 117 -4.56 -17.06 -14.75
C SER A 117 -3.28 -16.33 -14.34
N SER A 118 -3.36 -15.05 -14.07
CA SER A 118 -2.24 -14.19 -13.65
C SER A 118 -2.47 -13.74 -12.21
N ARG A 119 -1.45 -13.21 -11.55
CA ARG A 119 -1.54 -12.69 -10.18
C ARG A 119 -2.45 -11.46 -10.10
N GLN A 120 -3.42 -11.49 -9.21
CA GLN A 120 -4.29 -10.37 -8.88
C GLN A 120 -4.41 -10.18 -7.36
N THR A 121 -4.95 -9.02 -6.97
CA THR A 121 -5.34 -8.73 -5.59
C THR A 121 -6.83 -8.43 -5.55
N PHE A 122 -7.55 -9.10 -4.65
CA PHE A 122 -9.00 -9.02 -4.49
C PHE A 122 -9.37 -8.43 -3.14
N ASP A 123 -10.38 -7.58 -3.13
CA ASP A 123 -11.09 -7.14 -1.95
C ASP A 123 -12.58 -7.08 -2.31
N GLY A 124 -13.40 -7.88 -1.63
CA GLY A 124 -14.85 -7.89 -1.89
C GLY A 124 -15.53 -6.58 -1.52
N GLY A 125 -14.99 -5.89 -0.52
CA GLY A 125 -15.65 -4.76 0.13
C GLY A 125 -16.60 -5.25 1.22
N ALA A 126 -17.61 -4.45 1.54
CA ALA A 126 -18.65 -4.91 2.44
C ALA A 126 -19.68 -5.77 1.69
N GLY A 127 -20.25 -6.77 2.35
CA GLY A 127 -21.20 -7.69 1.74
C GLY A 127 -20.84 -9.14 2.04
N ASN A 128 -21.45 -10.06 1.29
CA ASN A 128 -21.11 -11.46 1.36
C ASN A 128 -20.66 -11.91 -0.03
N ASP A 129 -19.39 -11.77 -0.30
CA ASP A 129 -18.83 -11.79 -1.63
C ASP A 129 -18.44 -13.20 -2.09
N VAL A 130 -18.38 -13.39 -3.39
CA VAL A 130 -17.84 -14.60 -4.02
C VAL A 130 -16.63 -14.23 -4.85
N LEU A 131 -15.46 -14.66 -4.40
CA LEU A 131 -14.18 -14.34 -4.98
C LEU A 131 -13.60 -15.57 -5.69
N THR A 132 -13.11 -15.39 -6.91
CA THR A 132 -12.45 -16.42 -7.70
C THR A 132 -11.14 -15.87 -8.23
N GLY A 133 -10.00 -16.34 -7.72
CA GLY A 133 -8.68 -15.89 -8.15
C GLY A 133 -8.37 -16.31 -9.60
N GLY A 134 -8.63 -17.55 -9.90
CA GLY A 134 -8.32 -18.19 -11.18
C GLY A 134 -7.05 -19.01 -11.09
N GLY A 135 -5.95 -18.46 -11.44
CA GLY A 135 -4.63 -19.08 -11.27
C GLY A 135 -3.57 -18.01 -11.18
N GLY A 136 -2.41 -18.39 -10.72
CA GLY A 136 -1.38 -17.43 -10.33
C GLY A 136 -1.25 -17.40 -8.82
N ALA A 137 -0.48 -16.48 -8.30
CA ALA A 137 -0.33 -16.23 -6.86
C ALA A 137 -1.17 -15.01 -6.48
N ASP A 138 -2.41 -15.27 -6.08
CA ASP A 138 -3.40 -14.23 -5.81
C ASP A 138 -3.37 -13.80 -4.34
N THR A 139 -3.82 -12.58 -4.06
CA THR A 139 -3.97 -12.08 -2.70
C THR A 139 -5.42 -11.68 -2.46
N PHE A 140 -6.04 -12.26 -1.43
CA PHE A 140 -7.38 -11.92 -0.99
C PHE A 140 -7.30 -11.09 0.29
N ILE A 141 -7.73 -9.85 0.21
CA ILE A 141 -7.84 -8.93 1.35
C ILE A 141 -9.20 -9.14 1.97
N VAL A 142 -9.23 -9.38 3.27
CA VAL A 142 -10.45 -9.52 4.07
C VAL A 142 -10.35 -8.52 5.21
N ALA A 143 -11.11 -7.44 5.12
CA ALA A 143 -11.12 -6.38 6.13
C ALA A 143 -12.24 -6.58 7.14
N LYS A 144 -12.03 -6.11 8.36
CA LYS A 144 -13.03 -6.18 9.42
C LYS A 144 -14.28 -5.40 9.04
N GLY A 145 -15.43 -6.06 9.13
CA GLY A 145 -16.73 -5.54 8.74
C GLY A 145 -17.14 -5.84 7.31
N ASN A 146 -16.31 -6.60 6.56
CA ASN A 146 -16.63 -6.99 5.18
C ASN A 146 -17.74 -8.04 5.09
N GLY A 147 -18.06 -8.75 6.19
CA GLY A 147 -19.14 -9.76 6.21
C GLY A 147 -18.65 -11.19 6.01
N SER A 148 -19.33 -11.98 5.18
CA SER A 148 -19.02 -13.41 5.03
C SER A 148 -18.69 -13.75 3.58
N ASP A 149 -17.40 -13.92 3.28
CA ASP A 149 -16.91 -14.10 1.92
C ASP A 149 -16.61 -15.55 1.59
N LEU A 150 -16.72 -15.89 0.32
CA LEU A 150 -16.40 -17.20 -0.22
C LEU A 150 -15.27 -17.09 -1.27
N ILE A 151 -14.14 -17.73 -1.01
CA ILE A 151 -13.13 -17.97 -2.03
C ILE A 151 -13.38 -19.33 -2.67
N THR A 152 -13.52 -19.36 -3.99
CA THR A 152 -14.00 -20.56 -4.70
C THR A 152 -12.89 -21.51 -5.14
N ASP A 153 -11.64 -21.06 -5.15
CA ASP A 153 -10.50 -21.76 -5.77
C ASP A 153 -9.15 -21.49 -5.10
N PHE A 154 -9.15 -21.22 -3.79
CA PHE A 154 -7.94 -20.96 -3.02
C PHE A 154 -6.90 -22.07 -3.20
N SER A 155 -5.67 -21.70 -3.49
CA SER A 155 -4.56 -22.60 -3.82
C SER A 155 -3.32 -22.34 -2.95
N ALA A 156 -2.29 -23.21 -3.08
CA ALA A 156 -1.09 -23.12 -2.26
C ALA A 156 -0.24 -21.84 -2.52
N ASP A 157 -0.38 -21.25 -3.70
CA ASP A 157 0.37 -20.04 -4.07
C ASP A 157 -0.35 -18.75 -3.64
N ASP A 158 -1.61 -18.85 -3.18
CA ASP A 158 -2.44 -17.70 -2.81
C ASP A 158 -2.19 -17.24 -1.39
N LYS A 159 -2.52 -15.98 -1.11
CA LYS A 159 -2.36 -15.32 0.19
C LYS A 159 -3.69 -14.77 0.69
N ILE A 160 -3.88 -14.82 2.00
CA ILE A 160 -4.95 -14.12 2.74
C ILE A 160 -4.32 -13.01 3.53
N ARG A 161 -4.84 -11.80 3.39
CA ARG A 161 -4.49 -10.64 4.21
C ARG A 161 -5.69 -10.30 5.09
N LEU A 162 -5.51 -10.35 6.42
CA LEU A 162 -6.56 -10.11 7.41
C LEU A 162 -6.43 -8.70 7.99
N ASP A 163 -7.14 -7.72 7.43
CA ASP A 163 -7.06 -6.32 7.83
C ASP A 163 -8.01 -6.00 9.00
N GLY A 164 -7.46 -5.44 10.09
CA GLY A 164 -8.25 -5.03 11.26
C GLY A 164 -8.68 -6.14 12.19
N TYR A 165 -8.27 -7.38 11.96
CA TYR A 165 -8.46 -8.51 12.86
C TYR A 165 -7.27 -8.69 13.80
N SER A 166 -7.47 -9.38 14.94
CA SER A 166 -6.42 -9.54 15.97
C SER A 166 -5.68 -10.88 15.88
N PHE A 167 -5.60 -11.48 14.70
CA PHE A 167 -4.83 -12.69 14.51
C PHE A 167 -3.35 -12.34 14.38
N THR A 168 -2.55 -12.76 15.36
CA THR A 168 -1.09 -12.51 15.39
C THR A 168 -0.28 -13.80 15.20
N SER A 169 -0.93 -14.96 15.08
CA SER A 169 -0.28 -16.25 14.81
C SER A 169 -1.19 -17.19 14.01
N PHE A 170 -0.59 -18.08 13.22
CA PHE A 170 -1.32 -19.10 12.48
C PHE A 170 -2.02 -20.12 13.40
N GLU A 171 -1.53 -20.32 14.64
CA GLU A 171 -2.21 -21.12 15.64
C GLU A 171 -3.59 -20.53 15.99
N GLN A 172 -3.70 -19.21 16.11
CA GLN A 172 -4.99 -18.53 16.35
C GLN A 172 -5.92 -18.71 15.15
N VAL A 173 -5.41 -18.60 13.91
CA VAL A 173 -6.18 -18.92 12.70
C VAL A 173 -6.69 -20.35 12.76
N GLY A 174 -5.80 -21.33 13.04
CA GLY A 174 -6.16 -22.74 13.16
C GLY A 174 -7.26 -23.03 14.19
N ASN A 175 -7.22 -22.33 15.33
CA ASN A 175 -8.24 -22.46 16.39
C ASN A 175 -9.60 -21.87 15.99
N SER A 176 -9.66 -21.01 14.99
CA SER A 176 -10.90 -20.39 14.47
C SER A 176 -11.44 -21.09 13.22
N LEU A 177 -10.79 -22.19 12.77
CA LEU A 177 -11.22 -22.95 11.61
C LEU A 177 -12.29 -23.99 11.99
N THR A 178 -13.30 -24.14 11.14
CA THR A 178 -14.35 -25.17 11.26
C THR A 178 -14.61 -25.80 9.89
N GLN A 179 -14.56 -27.14 9.82
CA GLN A 179 -14.90 -27.86 8.59
C GLN A 179 -16.42 -27.95 8.43
N GLU A 180 -16.96 -27.42 7.35
CA GLU A 180 -18.39 -27.41 7.01
C GLU A 180 -18.64 -28.20 5.71
N GLY A 181 -18.78 -29.50 5.83
CA GLY A 181 -18.92 -30.39 4.67
C GLY A 181 -17.64 -30.44 3.84
N ALA A 182 -17.67 -29.98 2.60
CA ALA A 182 -16.49 -29.86 1.74
C ALA A 182 -15.74 -28.55 1.90
N ASN A 183 -16.30 -27.57 2.60
CA ASN A 183 -15.74 -26.23 2.74
C ASN A 183 -15.10 -26.04 4.12
N LEU A 184 -14.11 -25.20 4.20
CA LEU A 184 -13.47 -24.79 5.45
C LEU A 184 -13.86 -23.34 5.75
N ARG A 185 -14.37 -23.08 6.95
CA ARG A 185 -14.77 -21.76 7.42
C ARG A 185 -13.77 -21.25 8.45
N LEU A 186 -13.27 -20.06 8.27
CA LEU A 186 -12.55 -19.26 9.25
C LEU A 186 -13.51 -18.25 9.88
N ASP A 187 -13.77 -18.38 11.18
CA ASP A 187 -14.55 -17.42 11.96
C ASP A 187 -13.64 -16.24 12.33
N LEU A 188 -13.98 -15.06 11.87
CA LEU A 188 -13.21 -13.81 12.07
C LEU A 188 -13.73 -12.97 13.24
N GLY A 189 -14.87 -13.40 13.84
CA GLY A 189 -15.55 -12.67 14.91
C GLY A 189 -16.50 -11.59 14.40
N ASP A 190 -17.28 -11.02 15.32
CA ASP A 190 -18.24 -9.92 15.05
C ASP A 190 -19.28 -10.21 13.95
N GLY A 191 -19.36 -11.45 13.46
CA GLY A 191 -20.26 -11.87 12.38
C GLY A 191 -19.55 -12.08 11.04
N ASP A 192 -18.29 -11.69 10.93
CA ASP A 192 -17.49 -11.87 9.74
C ASP A 192 -16.94 -13.29 9.63
N SER A 193 -16.74 -13.77 8.42
CA SER A 193 -16.11 -15.07 8.16
C SER A 193 -15.56 -15.17 6.74
N LEU A 194 -14.57 -16.04 6.59
CA LEU A 194 -14.05 -16.41 5.29
C LEU A 194 -14.26 -17.91 5.06
N VAL A 195 -14.84 -18.27 3.92
CA VAL A 195 -15.08 -19.66 3.55
C VAL A 195 -14.21 -20.04 2.36
N PHE A 196 -13.47 -21.13 2.49
CA PHE A 196 -12.65 -21.72 1.43
C PHE A 196 -13.38 -22.91 0.83
N ALA A 197 -13.78 -22.84 -0.43
CA ALA A 197 -14.51 -23.91 -1.09
C ALA A 197 -13.60 -25.12 -1.38
N GLY A 198 -14.05 -26.30 -0.99
CA GLY A 198 -13.36 -27.56 -1.28
C GLY A 198 -12.01 -27.74 -0.58
N THR A 199 -11.75 -26.99 0.50
CA THR A 199 -10.50 -26.93 1.24
C THR A 199 -10.63 -27.60 2.60
N THR A 200 -9.54 -28.12 3.14
CA THR A 200 -9.42 -28.64 4.51
C THR A 200 -8.34 -27.86 5.27
N ALA A 201 -8.31 -27.99 6.60
CA ALA A 201 -7.31 -27.31 7.41
C ALA A 201 -5.85 -27.73 7.07
N ASP A 202 -5.66 -28.96 6.61
CA ASP A 202 -4.35 -29.47 6.20
C ASP A 202 -3.85 -28.88 4.88
N ASP A 203 -4.70 -28.21 4.11
CA ASP A 203 -4.35 -27.52 2.88
C ASP A 203 -3.84 -26.09 3.11
N LEU A 204 -3.95 -25.59 4.35
CA LEU A 204 -3.52 -24.24 4.73
C LEU A 204 -2.16 -24.27 5.44
N SER A 205 -1.37 -23.25 5.21
CA SER A 205 -0.06 -23.05 5.85
C SER A 205 0.11 -21.61 6.36
N ALA A 206 1.02 -21.42 7.30
CA ALA A 206 1.25 -20.12 7.94
C ALA A 206 1.68 -19.03 6.95
N ASP A 207 2.48 -19.40 5.96
CA ASP A 207 2.99 -18.49 4.93
C ASP A 207 1.92 -17.95 3.97
N GLN A 208 0.73 -18.54 3.99
CA GLN A 208 -0.42 -18.05 3.23
C GLN A 208 -1.19 -16.91 3.92
N PHE A 209 -0.88 -16.61 5.19
CA PHE A 209 -1.60 -15.60 5.97
C PHE A 209 -0.73 -14.40 6.32
N ALA A 210 -1.11 -13.23 5.85
CA ALA A 210 -0.60 -11.95 6.33
C ALA A 210 -1.37 -11.56 7.59
N LEU A 211 -0.70 -11.65 8.74
CA LEU A 211 -1.30 -11.47 10.06
C LEU A 211 -0.89 -10.14 10.69
N SER A 212 -1.61 -9.75 11.73
CA SER A 212 -1.34 -8.52 12.47
C SER A 212 -0.07 -8.66 13.33
N LEU A 213 0.60 -7.53 13.53
CA LEU A 213 1.73 -7.41 14.43
C LEU A 213 1.33 -7.72 15.88
N ASP A 214 2.07 -8.59 16.56
CA ASP A 214 1.93 -8.80 18.00
C ASP A 214 2.66 -7.69 18.78
N ARG A 215 1.93 -6.64 19.15
CA ARG A 215 2.49 -5.52 19.92
C ARG A 215 2.78 -5.87 21.37
N SER A 216 2.30 -7.00 21.90
CA SER A 216 2.51 -7.40 23.30
C SER A 216 3.97 -7.78 23.60
N VAL A 217 4.72 -8.14 22.57
CA VAL A 217 6.13 -8.53 22.65
C VAL A 217 7.10 -7.34 22.48
N LEU A 218 6.58 -6.13 22.33
CA LEU A 218 7.36 -4.93 22.02
C LEU A 218 7.52 -4.00 23.24
N THR A 219 8.72 -3.42 23.39
CA THR A 219 9.00 -2.36 24.36
C THR A 219 9.54 -1.13 23.64
N LYS A 220 8.87 0.02 23.79
CA LYS A 220 9.27 1.26 23.09
C LYS A 220 10.63 1.76 23.59
N THR A 221 11.55 1.95 22.66
CA THR A 221 12.93 2.43 22.87
C THR A 221 13.12 3.88 22.40
N PHE A 222 12.38 4.28 21.36
CA PHE A 222 12.38 5.64 20.84
C PHE A 222 10.94 6.07 20.53
N GLY A 223 10.67 7.38 20.66
CA GLY A 223 9.38 7.93 20.24
C GLY A 223 9.38 9.44 20.20
N ASP A 224 8.78 9.98 19.12
CA ASP A 224 8.45 11.40 19.00
C ASP A 224 7.01 11.52 18.49
N GLU A 225 6.16 12.12 19.30
CA GLU A 225 4.75 12.45 19.05
C GLU A 225 4.61 13.84 18.41
N PHE A 226 5.69 14.46 18.01
CA PHE A 226 5.77 15.79 17.39
C PHE A 226 4.92 16.87 18.07
N ASN A 227 4.86 16.86 19.41
CA ASN A 227 4.29 17.97 20.16
C ASN A 227 5.10 19.27 19.96
N ALA A 228 6.38 19.12 19.64
CA ALA A 228 7.30 20.16 19.18
C ALA A 228 8.44 19.52 18.39
N LEU A 229 8.91 20.17 17.33
CA LEU A 229 10.11 19.70 16.63
C LEU A 229 11.37 20.08 17.39
N SER A 230 12.17 19.08 17.76
CA SER A 230 13.43 19.22 18.49
C SER A 230 14.62 18.98 17.57
N LEU A 231 15.07 20.03 16.89
CA LEU A 231 16.26 19.94 16.02
C LEU A 231 17.54 19.86 16.86
N ASN A 232 18.44 18.95 16.48
CA ASN A 232 19.75 18.80 17.07
C ASN A 232 20.66 19.98 16.62
N ASN A 233 21.14 20.71 17.61
CA ASN A 233 22.03 21.87 17.42
C ASN A 233 23.48 21.55 17.82
N GLY A 234 23.84 20.29 17.98
CA GLY A 234 25.14 19.81 18.46
C GLY A 234 25.30 19.80 19.99
N THR A 235 24.28 20.26 20.75
CA THR A 235 24.28 20.25 22.22
C THR A 235 23.03 19.57 22.77
N SER A 236 21.93 19.69 22.08
CA SER A 236 20.62 19.12 22.44
C SER A 236 19.74 19.04 21.20
N GLY A 237 18.71 18.24 21.30
CA GLY A 237 17.74 18.00 20.22
C GLY A 237 17.74 16.52 19.81
N THR A 238 16.71 16.12 19.08
CA THR A 238 16.48 14.73 18.67
C THR A 238 16.84 14.51 17.20
N TRP A 239 16.52 15.48 16.33
CA TRP A 239 16.57 15.31 14.89
C TRP A 239 17.65 16.16 14.24
N ASP A 240 18.52 15.52 13.49
CA ASP A 240 19.42 16.21 12.54
C ASP A 240 18.63 16.53 11.28
N ALA A 241 18.70 17.78 10.80
CA ALA A 241 17.99 18.25 9.60
C ALA A 241 18.86 18.22 8.34
N ASN A 242 19.86 17.35 8.32
CA ASN A 242 20.81 17.20 7.23
C ASN A 242 21.50 15.84 7.29
N PHE A 243 21.92 15.28 6.18
CA PHE A 243 22.75 14.08 6.18
C PHE A 243 24.09 14.33 6.89
N HIS A 244 24.60 13.35 7.63
CA HIS A 244 25.86 13.49 8.39
C HIS A 244 27.09 13.75 7.49
N TRP A 245 27.04 13.31 6.23
CA TRP A 245 28.09 13.55 5.24
C TRP A 245 27.93 14.85 4.43
N ALA A 246 26.82 15.54 4.60
CA ALA A 246 26.50 16.72 3.83
C ALA A 246 27.05 18.01 4.49
N PRO A 247 27.24 19.09 3.73
CA PRO A 247 27.63 20.39 4.28
C PRO A 247 26.48 21.00 5.12
N ASP A 248 26.82 21.87 6.09
CA ASP A 248 25.87 22.49 7.02
C ASP A 248 24.65 23.16 6.37
N GLN A 249 24.80 23.63 5.12
CA GLN A 249 23.74 24.33 4.39
C GLN A 249 22.56 23.44 3.97
N GLY A 250 22.71 22.12 4.02
CA GLY A 250 21.76 21.16 3.50
C GLY A 250 22.31 20.39 2.32
N SER A 251 21.47 19.61 1.64
CA SER A 251 21.89 18.69 0.59
C SER A 251 20.76 18.31 -0.36
N SER A 252 21.13 17.55 -1.38
CA SER A 252 20.26 16.78 -2.26
C SER A 252 20.96 15.46 -2.59
N LEU A 253 20.23 14.48 -3.11
CA LEU A 253 20.79 13.23 -3.65
C LEU A 253 20.60 13.19 -5.18
N PRO A 254 21.42 13.93 -5.95
CA PRO A 254 21.25 14.04 -7.40
C PRO A 254 21.50 12.70 -8.13
N THR A 255 22.21 11.76 -7.53
CA THR A 255 22.39 10.40 -8.06
C THR A 255 21.06 9.62 -8.11
N ASN A 256 20.10 9.97 -7.26
CA ASN A 256 18.75 9.43 -7.25
C ASN A 256 17.80 10.19 -8.19
N GLY A 257 18.31 11.22 -8.90
CA GLY A 257 17.50 12.08 -9.75
C GLY A 257 16.62 13.08 -8.99
N GLU A 258 16.90 13.31 -7.71
CA GLU A 258 16.16 14.26 -6.87
C GLU A 258 16.32 15.69 -7.39
N SER A 259 15.24 16.46 -7.31
CA SER A 259 15.15 17.83 -7.87
C SER A 259 15.06 18.91 -6.80
N GLN A 260 14.95 18.55 -5.52
CA GLN A 260 14.88 19.47 -4.38
C GLN A 260 16.22 19.59 -3.66
N TRP A 261 16.32 20.66 -2.88
CA TRP A 261 17.31 20.84 -1.83
C TRP A 261 16.65 20.60 -0.46
N TYR A 262 17.20 19.72 0.36
CA TYR A 262 16.82 19.57 1.75
C TYR A 262 17.43 20.70 2.56
N VAL A 263 16.58 21.58 3.08
CA VAL A 263 17.03 22.80 3.78
C VAL A 263 17.32 22.49 5.24
N ASN A 264 18.53 22.85 5.69
CA ASN A 264 18.83 22.88 7.11
C ASN A 264 18.40 24.25 7.71
N PRO A 265 17.34 24.29 8.56
CA PRO A 265 16.85 25.55 9.14
C PRO A 265 17.82 26.18 10.15
N LEU A 266 18.82 25.43 10.62
CA LEU A 266 19.86 25.93 11.55
C LEU A 266 21.02 26.61 10.83
N TYR A 267 21.10 26.49 9.50
CA TYR A 267 22.11 27.17 8.71
C TYR A 267 21.75 28.66 8.51
N ALA A 268 22.65 29.55 8.91
CA ALA A 268 22.37 30.97 8.98
C ALA A 268 21.78 31.61 7.71
N PRO A 269 22.27 31.32 6.47
CA PRO A 269 21.69 31.88 5.24
C PRO A 269 20.25 31.42 4.96
N THR A 270 19.80 30.30 5.51
CA THR A 270 18.43 29.78 5.38
C THR A 270 17.60 29.93 6.65
N ALA A 271 18.13 30.56 7.70
CA ALA A 271 17.53 30.63 9.03
C ALA A 271 16.14 31.32 9.09
N GLY A 272 15.70 32.00 8.03
CA GLY A 272 14.36 32.56 7.92
C GLY A 272 13.34 31.63 7.25
N TYR A 273 13.77 30.43 6.84
CA TYR A 273 12.96 29.45 6.14
C TYR A 273 13.07 28.07 6.80
N SER A 274 11.95 27.42 7.02
CA SER A 274 11.89 26.04 7.49
C SER A 274 10.91 25.24 6.60
N PRO A 275 11.31 24.07 6.10
CA PRO A 275 10.38 23.14 5.45
C PRO A 275 9.48 22.41 6.47
N PHE A 276 9.72 22.62 7.77
CA PHE A 276 9.04 21.96 8.86
C PHE A 276 8.05 22.89 9.56
N SER A 277 6.91 22.36 9.94
CA SER A 277 5.98 23.00 10.87
C SER A 277 5.32 21.95 11.75
N VAL A 278 5.00 22.34 13.00
CA VAL A 278 4.27 21.47 13.94
C VAL A 278 2.95 22.13 14.29
N SER A 279 1.87 21.36 14.18
CA SER A 279 0.53 21.81 14.58
C SER A 279 -0.32 20.60 15.00
N ASN A 280 -1.12 20.77 16.05
CA ASN A 280 -2.04 19.74 16.57
C ASN A 280 -1.35 18.40 16.90
N GLY A 281 -0.09 18.40 17.33
CA GLY A 281 0.64 17.18 17.64
C GLY A 281 1.17 16.43 16.41
N ALA A 282 1.26 17.08 15.24
CA ALA A 282 1.83 16.47 14.05
C ALA A 282 2.88 17.35 13.39
N LEU A 283 3.93 16.75 12.88
CA LEU A 283 4.96 17.36 12.04
C LEU A 283 4.50 17.40 10.60
N THR A 284 4.63 18.54 9.94
CA THR A 284 4.47 18.66 8.50
C THR A 284 5.82 18.93 7.84
N ILE A 285 6.23 18.10 6.90
CA ILE A 285 7.32 18.36 5.96
C ILE A 285 6.70 18.90 4.67
N THR A 286 7.14 20.08 4.22
CA THR A 286 6.60 20.73 3.02
C THR A 286 7.66 20.82 1.92
N ALA A 287 7.36 20.21 0.77
CA ALA A 287 8.10 20.41 -0.47
C ALA A 287 7.42 21.50 -1.31
N LYS A 288 8.18 22.47 -1.83
CA LYS A 288 7.63 23.53 -2.66
C LYS A 288 8.67 24.15 -3.59
N ASN A 289 8.23 25.00 -4.52
CA ASN A 289 9.12 25.84 -5.32
C ASN A 289 10.01 26.69 -4.41
N THR A 290 11.29 26.80 -4.78
CA THR A 290 12.28 27.55 -3.99
C THR A 290 11.89 29.03 -3.90
N PRO A 291 11.75 29.59 -2.69
CA PRO A 291 11.54 31.03 -2.54
C PRO A 291 12.78 31.83 -3.00
N ASP A 292 12.55 32.93 -3.70
CA ASP A 292 13.64 33.81 -4.21
C ASP A 292 14.61 34.21 -3.11
N ALA A 293 14.13 34.44 -1.91
CA ALA A 293 14.91 34.88 -0.75
C ALA A 293 16.03 33.92 -0.32
N ILE A 294 15.95 32.63 -0.67
CA ILE A 294 16.93 31.60 -0.30
C ILE A 294 17.55 30.88 -1.50
N SER A 295 17.24 31.28 -2.72
CA SER A 295 17.67 30.59 -3.94
C SER A 295 19.21 30.44 -4.02
N ASP A 296 19.97 31.48 -3.67
CA ASP A 296 21.43 31.42 -3.67
C ASP A 296 21.96 30.47 -2.55
N ALA A 297 21.24 30.38 -1.41
CA ALA A 297 21.64 29.53 -0.28
C ALA A 297 21.39 28.05 -0.52
N VAL A 298 20.51 27.70 -1.47
CA VAL A 298 20.17 26.32 -1.86
C VAL A 298 20.75 25.95 -3.24
N ASN A 299 21.85 26.55 -3.61
CA ASN A 299 22.59 26.27 -4.85
C ASN A 299 21.74 26.36 -6.13
N GLY A 300 20.71 27.20 -6.15
CA GLY A 300 19.84 27.40 -7.30
C GLY A 300 18.91 26.26 -7.64
N TYR A 301 18.67 25.34 -6.70
CA TYR A 301 17.65 24.30 -6.90
C TYR A 301 16.25 24.90 -7.02
N ASP A 302 15.46 24.38 -7.95
CA ASP A 302 14.10 24.87 -8.22
C ASP A 302 13.10 24.53 -7.11
N TYR A 303 13.39 23.52 -6.30
CA TYR A 303 12.54 23.04 -5.20
C TYR A 303 13.32 22.96 -3.90
N VAL A 304 12.61 23.16 -2.81
CA VAL A 304 13.09 22.95 -1.44
C VAL A 304 12.18 22.00 -0.69
N SER A 305 12.76 21.19 0.17
CA SER A 305 12.05 20.24 1.02
C SER A 305 12.80 20.02 2.33
N GLY A 306 12.34 19.07 3.15
CA GLY A 306 12.92 18.69 4.42
C GLY A 306 13.26 17.21 4.52
N MET A 307 14.31 16.92 5.31
CA MET A 307 14.65 15.61 5.80
C MET A 307 15.03 15.71 7.27
N LEU A 308 14.76 14.67 8.04
CA LEU A 308 15.17 14.52 9.43
C LEU A 308 15.81 13.15 9.62
N ASN A 309 16.81 13.06 10.49
CA ASN A 309 17.40 11.79 10.87
C ASN A 309 17.87 11.79 12.33
N THR A 310 18.18 10.59 12.84
CA THR A 310 18.63 10.39 14.22
C THR A 310 20.10 9.97 14.32
N TYR A 311 20.92 10.22 13.30
CA TYR A 311 22.32 9.78 13.24
C TYR A 311 23.13 10.08 14.52
N SER A 312 22.96 11.29 15.08
CA SER A 312 23.70 11.71 16.26
C SER A 312 23.01 11.36 17.59
N THR A 313 21.81 10.78 17.56
CA THR A 313 20.95 10.73 18.75
C THR A 313 20.33 9.37 19.06
N PHE A 314 20.05 8.57 18.06
CA PHE A 314 19.46 7.24 18.22
C PHE A 314 19.81 6.34 17.05
N SER A 315 20.25 5.13 17.38
CA SER A 315 20.36 3.98 16.47
C SER A 315 19.98 2.72 17.22
N GLN A 316 19.57 1.68 16.51
CA GLN A 316 19.18 0.39 17.10
C GLN A 316 19.42 -0.73 16.08
N THR A 317 19.84 -1.90 16.57
CA THR A 317 19.86 -3.14 15.81
C THR A 317 18.61 -3.92 16.15
N TYR A 318 17.88 -4.37 15.13
CA TYR A 318 16.64 -5.12 15.26
C TYR A 318 15.50 -4.39 15.97
N GLY A 319 14.31 -4.96 15.92
CA GLY A 319 13.11 -4.44 16.56
C GLY A 319 12.05 -4.01 15.57
N TYR A 320 11.04 -3.31 16.07
CA TYR A 320 9.96 -2.78 15.26
C TYR A 320 10.10 -1.26 15.12
N PHE A 321 10.03 -0.78 13.91
CA PHE A 321 10.13 0.65 13.56
C PHE A 321 8.86 1.06 12.83
N GLU A 322 8.24 2.17 13.25
CA GLU A 322 7.00 2.62 12.62
C GLU A 322 6.92 4.14 12.51
N MET A 323 6.21 4.58 11.50
CA MET A 323 5.78 5.95 11.31
C MET A 323 4.28 5.97 11.00
N ARG A 324 3.53 6.85 11.67
CA ARG A 324 2.16 7.14 11.30
C ARG A 324 2.10 8.46 10.55
N ALA A 325 1.68 8.42 9.29
CA ALA A 325 1.73 9.58 8.42
C ALA A 325 0.58 9.61 7.40
N ASP A 326 0.22 10.84 7.00
CA ASP A 326 -0.59 11.14 5.83
C ASP A 326 0.35 11.57 4.70
N MET A 327 0.42 10.74 3.65
CA MET A 327 1.39 10.88 2.57
C MET A 327 0.87 11.78 1.46
N PRO A 328 1.74 12.62 0.82
CA PRO A 328 1.32 13.47 -0.28
C PRO A 328 0.97 12.65 -1.54
N THR A 329 -0.07 13.09 -2.23
CA THR A 329 -0.48 12.56 -3.54
C THR A 329 -0.12 13.48 -4.71
N ASP A 330 0.66 14.53 -4.45
CA ASP A 330 1.12 15.46 -5.49
C ASP A 330 2.09 14.78 -6.45
N GLN A 331 1.94 15.06 -7.74
CA GLN A 331 2.80 14.47 -8.77
C GLN A 331 4.29 14.72 -8.49
N ALA A 332 5.09 13.68 -8.64
CA ALA A 332 6.53 13.66 -8.45
C ALA A 332 6.98 13.91 -7.00
N THR A 333 6.11 13.80 -6.00
CA THR A 333 6.54 13.67 -4.60
C THR A 333 6.97 12.24 -4.30
N TRP A 334 8.01 12.12 -3.47
CA TRP A 334 8.62 10.85 -3.09
C TRP A 334 8.94 10.87 -1.59
N PRO A 335 7.91 10.70 -0.73
CA PRO A 335 8.10 10.55 0.72
C PRO A 335 8.74 9.20 1.04
N ALA A 336 9.62 9.16 2.05
CA ALA A 336 10.28 7.97 2.53
C ALA A 336 10.49 7.99 4.05
N PHE A 337 10.40 6.79 4.65
CA PHE A 337 10.88 6.49 6.01
C PHE A 337 11.77 5.24 5.92
N TRP A 338 13.03 5.36 6.33
CA TRP A 338 14.08 4.40 6.04
C TRP A 338 15.19 4.42 7.09
N LEU A 339 16.11 3.45 7.00
CA LEU A 339 17.19 3.25 7.95
C LEU A 339 18.54 3.11 7.25
N LEU A 340 19.59 3.69 7.84
CA LEU A 340 20.98 3.53 7.40
C LEU A 340 21.89 3.16 8.57
N PRO A 341 23.01 2.45 8.30
CA PRO A 341 24.00 2.08 9.31
C PRO A 341 24.60 3.27 10.02
N GLU A 342 24.80 3.15 11.34
CA GLU A 342 25.45 4.15 12.19
C GLU A 342 26.92 4.42 11.79
N ASP A 343 27.60 3.44 11.20
CA ASP A 343 28.99 3.58 10.75
C ASP A 343 29.16 4.39 9.46
N GLY A 344 28.02 4.77 8.83
CA GLY A 344 27.99 5.56 7.60
C GLY A 344 28.29 4.79 6.32
N SER A 345 28.33 3.46 6.38
CA SER A 345 28.43 2.62 5.17
C SER A 345 27.14 2.68 4.34
N TRP A 346 27.26 2.41 3.03
CA TRP A 346 26.15 2.21 2.11
C TRP A 346 26.55 1.33 0.93
N PRO A 347 25.76 0.29 0.55
CA PRO A 347 24.77 -0.36 1.38
C PRO A 347 25.36 -0.87 2.71
N PRO A 348 24.56 -1.28 3.71
CA PRO A 348 23.14 -1.61 3.62
C PRO A 348 22.18 -0.43 3.84
N GLU A 349 20.90 -0.64 3.49
CA GLU A 349 19.78 0.30 3.70
C GLU A 349 18.48 -0.49 3.80
N ILE A 350 17.57 -0.08 4.69
CA ILE A 350 16.23 -0.67 4.79
C ILE A 350 15.18 0.44 4.63
N ASP A 351 14.33 0.32 3.61
CA ASP A 351 13.22 1.24 3.40
C ASP A 351 11.96 0.66 4.04
N VAL A 352 11.50 1.30 5.12
CA VAL A 352 10.24 0.96 5.78
C VAL A 352 9.08 1.29 4.87
N VAL A 353 9.13 2.43 4.21
CA VAL A 353 8.18 2.86 3.18
C VAL A 353 8.79 3.89 2.25
N GLU A 354 8.52 3.72 0.98
CA GLU A 354 8.62 4.73 -0.05
C GLU A 354 7.29 4.80 -0.81
N MET A 355 6.86 6.02 -1.18
CA MET A 355 5.66 6.20 -2.00
C MET A 355 5.91 7.15 -3.15
N ARG A 356 5.06 7.10 -4.15
CA ARG A 356 5.11 7.99 -5.31
C ARG A 356 3.76 8.70 -5.42
N GLY A 357 3.73 10.01 -5.31
CA GLY A 357 2.48 10.76 -5.25
C GLY A 357 1.53 10.56 -6.42
N GLN A 358 2.04 10.18 -7.60
CA GLN A 358 1.21 9.82 -8.75
C GLN A 358 0.65 8.39 -8.71
N ASP A 359 1.14 7.55 -7.79
CA ASP A 359 0.67 6.19 -7.55
C ASP A 359 0.42 5.98 -6.05
N PRO A 360 -0.56 6.68 -5.48
CA PRO A 360 -0.70 6.81 -4.04
C PRO A 360 -1.13 5.51 -3.34
N ASN A 361 -1.68 4.54 -4.07
CA ASN A 361 -2.13 3.27 -3.48
C ASN A 361 -1.09 2.15 -3.58
N THR A 362 0.16 2.48 -3.92
CA THR A 362 1.28 1.52 -3.95
C THR A 362 2.32 1.90 -2.90
N VAL A 363 2.54 1.00 -1.95
CA VAL A 363 3.61 1.08 -0.94
C VAL A 363 4.82 0.33 -1.47
N HIS A 364 5.96 0.99 -1.56
CA HIS A 364 7.24 0.36 -1.91
C HIS A 364 8.04 0.13 -0.63
N VAL A 365 8.62 -1.04 -0.50
CA VAL A 365 9.51 -1.43 0.59
C VAL A 365 10.76 -2.09 0.03
N SER A 366 11.93 -1.88 0.64
CA SER A 366 13.19 -2.38 0.10
C SER A 366 14.19 -2.74 1.18
N ALA A 367 15.09 -3.70 0.85
CA ALA A 367 16.31 -3.95 1.57
C ALA A 367 17.48 -3.95 0.56
N HIS A 368 18.39 -2.99 0.68
CA HIS A 368 19.57 -2.83 -0.17
C HIS A 368 20.79 -3.40 0.53
N SER A 369 21.46 -4.39 -0.06
CA SER A 369 22.57 -5.14 0.55
C SER A 369 23.79 -5.20 -0.37
N ASN A 370 24.96 -5.42 0.20
CA ASN A 370 26.21 -5.74 -0.50
C ASN A 370 26.85 -7.04 0.02
N GLU A 371 26.09 -7.90 0.68
CA GLU A 371 26.57 -9.14 1.31
C GLU A 371 27.34 -10.06 0.35
N THR A 372 26.97 -10.06 -0.94
CA THR A 372 27.64 -10.85 -1.98
C THR A 372 28.85 -10.16 -2.60
N GLY A 373 29.21 -8.96 -2.14
CA GLY A 373 30.20 -8.08 -2.76
C GLY A 373 29.70 -7.37 -4.03
N LYS A 374 28.40 -7.43 -4.27
CA LYS A 374 27.66 -6.64 -5.28
C LYS A 374 26.39 -6.13 -4.62
N GLN A 375 26.04 -4.89 -4.97
CA GLN A 375 24.76 -4.36 -4.53
C GLN A 375 23.62 -5.21 -5.06
N THR A 376 22.75 -5.62 -4.16
CA THR A 376 21.49 -6.31 -4.42
C THR A 376 20.38 -5.51 -3.77
N THR A 377 19.18 -5.63 -4.29
CA THR A 377 17.99 -4.99 -3.72
C THR A 377 16.86 -5.99 -3.74
N GLN A 378 16.28 -6.23 -2.58
CA GLN A 378 15.00 -6.92 -2.47
C GLN A 378 13.93 -5.82 -2.34
N THR A 379 13.08 -5.68 -3.35
CA THR A 379 12.04 -4.64 -3.39
C THR A 379 10.69 -5.29 -3.63
N SER A 380 9.68 -4.83 -2.93
CA SER A 380 8.28 -5.17 -3.19
C SER A 380 7.45 -3.91 -3.37
N ALA A 381 6.58 -3.92 -4.37
CA ALA A 381 5.57 -2.90 -4.61
C ALA A 381 4.20 -3.50 -4.27
N ILE A 382 3.63 -3.05 -3.17
CA ILE A 382 2.43 -3.63 -2.60
C ILE A 382 1.29 -2.64 -2.74
N SER A 383 0.23 -3.12 -3.29
CA SER A 383 -0.98 -2.33 -3.38
C SER A 383 -1.82 -2.46 -2.13
N VAL A 384 -2.32 -1.33 -1.71
CA VAL A 384 -3.18 -1.20 -0.55
C VAL A 384 -4.52 -0.55 -0.98
N PRO A 385 -5.62 -0.81 -0.27
CA PRO A 385 -6.94 -0.30 -0.66
C PRO A 385 -7.00 1.22 -0.74
N SER A 386 -6.36 1.90 0.19
CA SER A 386 -6.26 3.35 0.25
C SER A 386 -5.04 3.77 1.08
N THR A 387 -4.46 4.92 0.74
CA THR A 387 -3.50 5.65 1.58
C THR A 387 -3.99 7.07 1.88
N GLU A 388 -5.29 7.34 1.70
CA GLU A 388 -5.90 8.62 2.04
C GLU A 388 -6.00 8.77 3.56
N GLY A 389 -5.40 9.83 4.10
CA GLY A 389 -5.35 10.08 5.53
C GLY A 389 -4.16 9.44 6.24
N PHE A 390 -4.29 9.29 7.55
CA PHE A 390 -3.19 8.74 8.37
C PHE A 390 -3.17 7.23 8.37
N HIS A 391 -2.08 6.65 7.91
CA HIS A 391 -1.78 5.22 7.98
C HIS A 391 -0.49 4.95 8.76
N THR A 392 -0.36 3.74 9.29
CA THR A 392 0.87 3.28 9.97
C THR A 392 1.70 2.44 9.00
N TYR A 393 2.93 2.87 8.79
CA TYR A 393 3.94 2.16 8.00
C TYR A 393 4.98 1.61 8.95
N GLY A 394 5.13 0.30 9.03
CA GLY A 394 6.00 -0.34 10.00
C GLY A 394 6.90 -1.42 9.41
N MET A 395 7.93 -1.78 10.16
CA MET A 395 8.87 -2.84 9.79
C MET A 395 9.37 -3.53 11.06
N LEU A 396 9.23 -4.85 11.10
CA LEU A 396 9.89 -5.71 12.08
C LEU A 396 11.18 -6.24 11.46
N TRP A 397 12.30 -5.94 12.09
CA TRP A 397 13.62 -6.40 11.68
C TRP A 397 14.18 -7.30 12.76
N THR A 398 14.50 -8.55 12.39
CA THR A 398 15.09 -9.57 13.25
C THR A 398 16.43 -10.04 12.66
N GLU A 399 17.10 -10.97 13.34
CA GLU A 399 18.32 -11.61 12.81
C GLU A 399 18.04 -12.44 11.55
N GLU A 400 16.84 -13.03 11.45
CA GLU A 400 16.47 -13.96 10.39
C GLU A 400 15.71 -13.29 9.25
N GLU A 401 14.79 -12.36 9.57
CA GLU A 401 13.88 -11.78 8.59
C GLU A 401 13.53 -10.31 8.84
N ILE A 402 13.15 -9.64 7.77
CA ILE A 402 12.54 -8.31 7.76
C ILE A 402 11.10 -8.47 7.30
N VAL A 403 10.13 -8.01 8.09
CA VAL A 403 8.71 -8.03 7.75
C VAL A 403 8.16 -6.62 7.74
N TRP A 404 7.54 -6.21 6.64
CA TRP A 404 6.92 -4.89 6.50
C TRP A 404 5.42 -4.95 6.79
N TYR A 405 4.91 -3.89 7.39
CA TYR A 405 3.52 -3.77 7.84
C TYR A 405 2.89 -2.49 7.32
N PHE A 406 1.61 -2.58 6.97
CA PHE A 406 0.72 -1.45 6.71
C PHE A 406 -0.50 -1.59 7.61
N ASP A 407 -0.77 -0.57 8.44
CA ASP A 407 -1.83 -0.59 9.47
C ASP A 407 -1.80 -1.86 10.34
N ASP A 408 -0.59 -2.21 10.82
CA ASP A 408 -0.28 -3.37 11.65
C ASP A 408 -0.44 -4.74 10.96
N VAL A 409 -0.76 -4.79 9.68
CA VAL A 409 -0.87 -6.05 8.92
C VAL A 409 0.37 -6.25 8.06
N ALA A 410 0.95 -7.44 8.09
CA ALA A 410 2.11 -7.78 7.29
C ALA A 410 1.79 -7.71 5.79
N ILE A 411 2.64 -7.00 5.02
CA ILE A 411 2.44 -6.80 3.58
C ILE A 411 3.57 -7.37 2.72
N ALA A 412 4.75 -7.54 3.29
CA ALA A 412 5.91 -8.14 2.63
C ALA A 412 6.88 -8.71 3.66
N SER A 413 7.77 -9.61 3.23
CA SER A 413 8.91 -10.06 4.02
C SER A 413 10.11 -10.38 3.13
N ALA A 414 11.30 -10.39 3.75
CA ALA A 414 12.56 -10.77 3.13
C ALA A 414 13.47 -11.43 4.17
N GLU A 415 14.37 -12.32 3.76
CA GLU A 415 15.46 -12.76 4.63
C GLU A 415 16.36 -11.56 4.96
N THR A 416 16.82 -11.47 6.22
CA THR A 416 17.75 -10.41 6.63
C THR A 416 19.13 -10.68 6.01
N PRO A 417 19.63 -9.79 5.13
CA PRO A 417 20.96 -9.93 4.56
C PRO A 417 22.06 -9.91 5.62
N SER A 418 23.14 -10.66 5.39
CA SER A 418 24.23 -10.84 6.37
C SER A 418 25.03 -9.56 6.69
N ASP A 419 24.83 -8.48 5.95
CA ASP A 419 25.40 -7.14 6.21
C ASP A 419 24.42 -6.20 6.95
N MET A 420 23.25 -6.71 7.40
CA MET A 420 22.23 -5.95 8.12
C MET A 420 22.12 -6.40 9.60
N HIS A 421 23.24 -6.44 10.32
CA HIS A 421 23.27 -6.85 11.73
C HIS A 421 23.93 -5.81 12.66
N ASP A 422 24.22 -4.62 12.12
CA ASP A 422 24.77 -3.49 12.87
C ASP A 422 23.69 -2.42 13.14
N PRO A 423 23.87 -1.54 14.15
CA PRO A 423 22.87 -0.53 14.47
C PRO A 423 22.60 0.41 13.28
N MET A 424 21.32 0.69 13.05
CA MET A 424 20.86 1.65 12.05
C MET A 424 20.11 2.82 12.69
N TYR A 425 20.25 4.01 12.10
CA TYR A 425 19.54 5.22 12.50
C TYR A 425 18.37 5.50 11.56
N LEU A 426 17.40 6.26 12.04
CA LEU A 426 16.16 6.58 11.33
C LEU A 426 16.33 7.78 10.42
N LEU A 427 15.71 7.73 9.24
CA LEU A 427 15.59 8.86 8.31
C LEU A 427 14.14 9.00 7.86
N VAL A 428 13.70 10.24 7.70
CA VAL A 428 12.41 10.58 7.10
C VAL A 428 12.56 11.81 6.22
N ASN A 429 12.04 11.77 5.00
CA ASN A 429 12.14 12.88 4.06
C ASN A 429 10.96 12.94 3.08
N LEU A 430 10.81 14.10 2.48
CA LEU A 430 9.94 14.28 1.32
C LEU A 430 10.79 14.72 0.12
N ALA A 431 11.16 13.77 -0.74
CA ALA A 431 11.85 14.05 -1.97
C ALA A 431 10.89 14.56 -3.08
N VAL A 432 11.48 15.15 -4.13
CA VAL A 432 10.78 15.61 -5.33
C VAL A 432 11.56 15.16 -6.55
N GLY A 433 10.90 14.52 -7.50
CA GLY A 433 11.55 13.97 -8.68
C GLY A 433 12.00 12.53 -8.50
N GLY A 434 13.15 12.15 -9.05
CA GLY A 434 13.70 10.81 -8.95
C GLY A 434 12.74 9.72 -9.44
N ALA A 435 12.55 8.69 -8.64
CA ALA A 435 11.63 7.58 -8.94
C ALA A 435 10.17 8.02 -9.11
N ALA A 436 9.77 9.15 -8.52
CA ALA A 436 8.43 9.72 -8.70
C ALA A 436 8.26 10.54 -9.99
N GLY A 437 9.30 10.61 -10.84
CA GLY A 437 9.21 11.23 -12.15
C GLY A 437 9.45 12.74 -12.15
N LYS A 438 9.00 13.43 -13.20
CA LYS A 438 9.30 14.84 -13.38
C LYS A 438 8.34 15.72 -12.58
N PRO A 439 8.87 16.60 -11.70
CA PRO A 439 8.03 17.50 -10.92
C PRO A 439 7.35 18.58 -11.78
N GLY A 440 6.17 18.97 -11.31
CA GLY A 440 5.39 20.11 -11.81
C GLY A 440 5.52 21.33 -10.93
N ASP A 441 4.52 22.21 -10.96
CA ASP A 441 4.45 23.37 -10.08
C ASP A 441 4.02 22.95 -8.66
N LEU A 442 4.91 23.17 -7.70
CA LEU A 442 4.68 22.96 -6.26
C LEU A 442 4.51 24.27 -5.48
N SER A 443 4.05 25.35 -6.13
CA SER A 443 3.84 26.65 -5.47
C SER A 443 2.84 26.58 -4.32
N GLY A 444 1.87 25.64 -4.36
CA GLY A 444 0.94 25.34 -3.29
C GLY A 444 1.55 24.60 -2.10
N GLY A 445 2.70 23.97 -2.29
CA GLY A 445 3.39 23.13 -1.34
C GLY A 445 2.73 21.75 -1.19
N ALA A 446 3.48 20.69 -1.55
CA ALA A 446 3.13 19.30 -1.22
C ALA A 446 3.50 19.01 0.23
N LYS A 447 2.69 18.24 0.94
CA LYS A 447 2.83 18.05 2.38
C LYS A 447 2.80 16.57 2.76
N MET A 448 3.80 16.15 3.53
CA MET A 448 3.80 14.91 4.30
C MET A 448 3.51 15.28 5.75
N VAL A 449 2.46 14.72 6.34
CA VAL A 449 2.06 15.03 7.73
C VAL A 449 2.31 13.79 8.58
N ILE A 450 3.14 13.92 9.62
CA ILE A 450 3.60 12.81 10.46
C ILE A 450 3.02 13.00 11.87
N ASP A 451 2.24 12.03 12.33
CA ASP A 451 1.66 11.98 13.66
C ASP A 451 2.71 11.57 14.69
N TYR A 452 3.41 10.46 14.42
CA TYR A 452 4.50 9.99 15.26
C TYR A 452 5.53 9.15 14.48
N ILE A 453 6.73 9.01 15.08
CA ILE A 453 7.74 8.01 14.72
C ILE A 453 8.16 7.28 15.99
N HIS A 454 8.10 5.95 15.98
CA HIS A 454 8.46 5.10 17.11
C HIS A 454 9.46 4.00 16.70
N ALA A 455 10.28 3.56 17.67
CA ALA A 455 11.03 2.32 17.59
C ALA A 455 10.83 1.50 18.87
N TYR A 456 10.89 0.19 18.74
CA TYR A 456 10.67 -0.78 19.80
C TYR A 456 11.73 -1.87 19.74
N GLU A 457 12.16 -2.38 20.87
CA GLU A 457 12.88 -3.65 20.97
C GLU A 457 11.88 -4.81 21.14
N ILE A 458 12.30 -6.01 20.70
CA ILE A 458 11.54 -7.24 20.90
C ILE A 458 11.94 -7.81 22.27
N ASN A 459 10.97 -8.16 23.10
CA ASN A 459 11.23 -8.78 24.40
C ASN A 459 11.80 -10.19 24.21
N ASP A 460 12.89 -10.53 24.90
CA ASP A 460 13.68 -11.78 24.77
C ASP A 460 12.86 -13.09 24.94
N ASP A 461 11.67 -13.04 25.52
CA ASP A 461 10.82 -14.21 25.78
C ASP A 461 9.82 -14.52 24.63
N ALA A 462 9.79 -13.73 23.56
CA ALA A 462 8.83 -13.86 22.49
C ALA A 462 9.52 -13.79 21.11
N ALA A 463 9.79 -14.96 20.52
CA ALA A 463 10.17 -15.01 19.11
C ALA A 463 8.93 -14.72 18.24
N PRO A 464 8.91 -13.69 17.39
CA PRO A 464 7.82 -13.48 16.44
C PRO A 464 7.81 -14.63 15.44
N THR A 465 6.68 -15.32 15.31
CA THR A 465 6.47 -16.34 14.28
C THR A 465 5.70 -15.68 13.13
N SER A 466 6.39 -14.93 12.29
CA SER A 466 5.85 -14.58 10.97
C SER A 466 6.54 -15.46 9.93
N SER A 467 5.77 -16.13 9.09
CA SER A 467 6.30 -16.88 7.96
C SER A 467 5.55 -16.44 6.70
N ILE A 468 5.94 -15.30 6.17
CA ILE A 468 5.60 -14.93 4.81
C ILE A 468 6.84 -15.23 3.97
N SER A 469 6.81 -16.27 3.13
CA SER A 469 7.91 -16.51 2.19
C SER A 469 7.94 -15.41 1.13
N SER A 470 9.11 -14.83 0.89
CA SER A 470 9.34 -13.88 -0.19
C SER A 470 8.98 -14.52 -1.54
N ALA A 471 7.96 -14.00 -2.21
CA ALA A 471 7.83 -14.23 -3.63
C ALA A 471 8.99 -13.47 -4.30
N SER A 472 9.98 -14.19 -4.79
CA SER A 472 11.05 -13.62 -5.61
C SER A 472 10.43 -12.99 -6.85
N ASP A 473 10.49 -11.68 -6.95
CA ASP A 473 10.11 -10.95 -8.15
C ASP A 473 11.23 -11.14 -9.19
N ASP A 474 11.10 -12.18 -10.02
CA ASP A 474 11.95 -12.38 -11.20
C ASP A 474 11.56 -11.37 -12.27
N GLY A 475 12.22 -10.22 -12.23
CA GLY A 475 12.53 -9.47 -13.43
C GLY A 475 11.53 -8.43 -13.94
N LEU A 476 11.78 -7.18 -13.61
CA LEU A 476 11.55 -6.07 -14.55
C LEU A 476 12.81 -5.20 -14.58
N VAL A 477 13.54 -5.35 -15.70
CA VAL A 477 14.57 -4.42 -16.19
C VAL A 477 13.88 -3.22 -16.81
#